data_8e6c7a0c4526ff21b6e23dcf9bb655cf
#
_entry.id   8e6c7a0c4526ff21b6e23dcf9bb655cf
#
_cell.length_a   1.000
_cell.length_b   1.000
_cell.length_c   1.000
_cell.angle_alpha   90.00
_cell.angle_beta   90.00
_cell.angle_gamma   90.00
#
_symmetry.space_group_name_H-M   'P 1'
#
loop_
_entity.id
_entity.type
_entity.pdbx_description
1 polymer ?
#
loop_
_entity_poly.entity_id
_entity_poly.type
_entity_poly.pdbx_seq_one_letter_code
_entity_poly.pdbx_strand_id
1 'polypeptide(L)'
;MTSSPKDDAATCPACQRQDLRIEWYHPPGVIVAIRDSHQAGSHAGLMIHIDAQAREGLQRQVYQSVRRAVLDGVLEPGARLPSSRALADDLRVSRTTTLLAYEQLLAEGYLQTRRGSGTFVAAPLPDDRPLPASARRLPRTRPPHLSRRGAALAGTPGPARRIGGPPCAFRLGVPALDRFPLPLWSQLVARRMRSMTSGQLDYADPAGCLELRTAIADHVQAARGTTCLADQVIVVSGAQRGLQMICAMLLDPGDPVWLENPGYPGARSALAQAGARIVPVRVDGQGLDVAAATRQSPNARLAYVTPSNQFPLGVPMSLMRRLALLKWAGRAGAWLVEDDYDSEFRYATRPLPCLHGLDADGRVIYVGTFAKSMFPAMRLGFLIVPVDLVPPLQAMRRAADLHPPVLEQMALADFIRDGHYATHLRRTRSVYRERLEALEAAAAECCGGALRLRPIQSGLHAVADLDGVDDERVSEEARARGIEAAPLSIYYVGRPTANGLLLGFASTPPATLRRGMEHLAAAIDAARRPRRLVTRL
;
A
#
# COMPACT_ATOMS: atom_id res chain seq x y z
N MET A 1 30.21 23.40 -50.44
CA MET A 1 31.23 24.33 -49.97
C MET A 1 30.94 24.48 -48.51
N THR A 2 31.67 23.92 -47.74
CA THR A 2 32.94 23.99 -46.97
C THR A 2 32.59 23.68 -45.53
N SER A 3 33.19 23.00 -44.73
CA SER A 3 34.45 22.27 -44.63
C SER A 3 34.45 21.69 -43.19
N SER A 4 34.80 20.45 -43.10
CA SER A 4 35.10 19.75 -41.85
C SER A 4 36.33 20.37 -41.17
N PRO A 5 36.43 20.45 -39.85
CA PRO A 5 37.71 20.55 -39.18
C PRO A 5 38.20 19.19 -38.70
N LYS A 6 39.46 19.01 -38.99
CA LYS A 6 40.33 17.84 -38.80
C LYS A 6 40.59 17.52 -37.33
N ASP A 7 40.81 16.25 -37.11
CA ASP A 7 41.49 15.63 -35.98
C ASP A 7 42.84 16.32 -35.64
N ASP A 8 42.99 16.73 -34.38
CA ASP A 8 44.30 16.90 -33.77
C ASP A 8 44.41 15.98 -32.55
N ALA A 9 44.98 14.82 -32.80
CA ALA A 9 45.39 13.88 -31.79
C ALA A 9 46.77 14.33 -31.24
N ALA A 10 46.77 15.01 -30.08
CA ALA A 10 47.98 15.25 -29.33
C ALA A 10 48.44 13.95 -28.64
N THR A 11 49.42 13.28 -29.23
CA THR A 11 50.13 12.13 -28.69
C THR A 11 51.04 12.52 -27.54
N CYS A 12 50.80 12.00 -26.34
CA CYS A 12 51.71 12.09 -25.20
C CYS A 12 52.93 11.18 -25.42
N PRO A 13 54.20 11.64 -25.24
CA PRO A 13 55.41 10.86 -25.54
C PRO A 13 55.68 9.66 -24.59
N ALA A 14 54.83 9.43 -23.60
CA ALA A 14 55.03 8.34 -22.60
C ALA A 14 54.23 7.06 -22.87
N CYS A 15 53.41 6.99 -23.94
CA CYS A 15 52.53 5.86 -24.22
C CYS A 15 52.87 5.10 -25.50
N GLN A 16 54.17 4.89 -25.78
CA GLN A 16 54.56 3.90 -26.77
C GLN A 16 54.79 2.52 -26.08
N ARG A 17 53.74 1.77 -25.84
CA ARG A 17 53.64 0.28 -25.90
C ARG A 17 52.30 -0.20 -25.40
N GLN A 18 51.63 -0.90 -26.30
CA GLN A 18 50.45 -1.74 -26.15
C GLN A 18 49.08 -1.10 -26.29
N ASP A 19 48.42 -1.56 -27.36
CA ASP A 19 47.05 -1.30 -27.79
C ASP A 19 45.98 -1.53 -26.69
N LEU A 20 45.45 -0.46 -26.15
CA LEU A 20 44.16 -0.39 -25.49
C LEU A 20 43.46 0.87 -25.95
N ARG A 21 42.49 0.75 -26.86
CA ARG A 21 41.56 1.83 -27.21
C ARG A 21 40.68 2.09 -26.00
N ILE A 22 40.86 3.27 -25.36
CA ILE A 22 39.94 3.78 -24.34
C ILE A 22 39.00 4.74 -25.05
N GLU A 23 37.74 4.36 -25.21
CA GLU A 23 36.68 5.28 -25.61
C GLU A 23 36.34 6.20 -24.43
N TRP A 24 36.59 7.49 -24.62
CA TRP A 24 36.28 8.52 -23.64
C TRP A 24 34.80 8.88 -23.70
N TYR A 25 34.01 8.42 -22.72
CA TYR A 25 32.67 8.92 -22.47
C TYR A 25 32.79 9.97 -21.35
N HIS A 26 32.55 11.25 -21.65
CA HIS A 26 32.53 12.33 -20.69
C HIS A 26 31.13 12.60 -20.12
N PRO A 27 30.80 12.14 -18.92
CA PRO A 27 29.78 12.81 -18.11
C PRO A 27 30.44 13.93 -17.28
N PRO A 28 29.68 14.96 -16.86
CA PRO A 28 30.24 16.06 -16.06
C PRO A 28 30.59 15.55 -14.65
N GLY A 29 31.88 15.44 -14.37
CA GLY A 29 32.45 15.08 -13.07
C GLY A 29 33.99 14.98 -13.14
N VAL A 30 34.68 15.30 -12.05
CA VAL A 30 36.14 15.19 -11.97
C VAL A 30 36.52 13.76 -11.60
N ILE A 31 37.26 13.07 -12.48
CA ILE A 31 37.84 11.75 -12.23
C ILE A 31 39.32 11.92 -11.93
N VAL A 32 39.76 11.47 -10.75
CA VAL A 32 41.18 11.49 -10.37
C VAL A 32 41.66 10.06 -10.16
N ALA A 33 42.70 9.67 -10.89
CA ALA A 33 43.42 8.42 -10.69
C ALA A 33 44.60 8.66 -9.74
N ILE A 34 44.58 8.06 -8.55
CA ILE A 34 45.68 8.16 -7.59
C ILE A 34 46.70 7.08 -7.92
N ARG A 35 47.92 7.48 -8.29
CA ARG A 35 49.05 6.57 -8.52
C ARG A 35 49.88 6.46 -7.25
N ASP A 36 50.22 5.26 -6.84
CA ASP A 36 51.22 5.03 -5.80
C ASP A 36 52.61 5.28 -6.38
N SER A 37 53.36 6.24 -5.80
CA SER A 37 54.66 6.69 -6.31
C SER A 37 55.85 5.80 -5.86
N HIS A 38 55.62 4.67 -5.18
CA HIS A 38 56.71 3.93 -4.53
C HIS A 38 56.77 2.41 -4.73
N GLN A 39 56.02 1.81 -5.66
CA GLN A 39 56.29 0.40 -6.04
C GLN A 39 56.01 0.16 -7.53
N ALA A 40 57.05 -0.18 -8.26
CA ALA A 40 56.97 -0.70 -9.62
C ALA A 40 56.42 -2.15 -9.55
N GLY A 41 55.13 -2.33 -9.86
CA GLY A 41 54.60 -3.69 -10.01
C GLY A 41 53.10 -3.94 -9.83
N SER A 42 52.28 -3.04 -9.35
CA SER A 42 50.86 -3.29 -9.22
C SER A 42 50.03 -2.04 -9.60
N HIS A 43 49.27 -2.16 -10.69
CA HIS A 43 48.45 -1.09 -11.26
C HIS A 43 47.00 -1.20 -10.77
N ALA A 44 46.74 -0.78 -9.55
CA ALA A 44 45.36 -0.51 -9.13
C ALA A 44 45.26 0.96 -8.72
N GLY A 45 44.89 1.84 -9.64
CA GLY A 45 44.62 3.24 -9.35
C GLY A 45 43.25 3.40 -8.70
N LEU A 46 43.18 4.08 -7.54
CA LEU A 46 41.92 4.49 -6.94
C LEU A 46 41.29 5.55 -7.85
N MET A 47 40.11 5.22 -8.40
CA MET A 47 39.30 6.18 -9.17
C MET A 47 38.18 6.74 -8.29
N ILE A 48 38.26 8.04 -7.97
CA ILE A 48 37.22 8.75 -7.25
C ILE A 48 36.48 9.65 -8.22
N HIS A 49 35.17 9.44 -8.34
CA HIS A 49 34.31 10.32 -9.14
C HIS A 49 33.58 11.29 -8.21
N ILE A 50 33.72 12.60 -8.46
CA ILE A 50 33.05 13.67 -7.72
C ILE A 50 32.11 14.42 -8.66
N ASP A 51 30.84 14.47 -8.32
CA ASP A 51 29.82 15.28 -8.99
C ASP A 51 29.40 16.45 -8.10
N ALA A 52 29.87 17.67 -8.46
CA ALA A 52 29.55 18.88 -7.71
C ALA A 52 28.08 19.31 -7.80
N GLN A 53 27.31 18.76 -8.76
CA GLN A 53 25.88 19.05 -8.94
C GLN A 53 24.96 18.00 -8.31
N ALA A 54 25.51 16.90 -7.81
CA ALA A 54 24.73 15.88 -7.13
C ALA A 54 24.11 16.44 -5.85
N ARG A 55 22.92 15.93 -5.49
CA ARG A 55 22.26 16.26 -4.21
C ARG A 55 23.06 15.78 -2.98
N GLU A 56 24.00 14.90 -3.17
CA GLU A 56 24.84 14.31 -2.14
C GLU A 56 26.07 15.19 -1.91
N GLY A 57 26.33 15.54 -0.64
CA GLY A 57 27.47 16.40 -0.28
C GLY A 57 28.82 15.77 -0.65
N LEU A 58 29.80 16.60 -1.04
CA LEU A 58 31.12 16.18 -1.51
C LEU A 58 31.89 15.31 -0.51
N GLN A 59 31.78 15.58 0.79
CA GLN A 59 32.37 14.76 1.85
C GLN A 59 31.87 13.30 1.77
N ARG A 60 30.58 13.12 1.59
CA ARG A 60 29.95 11.80 1.53
C ARG A 60 30.34 11.05 0.26
N GLN A 61 30.49 11.75 -0.86
CA GLN A 61 30.97 11.17 -2.12
C GLN A 61 32.41 10.65 -1.98
N VAL A 62 33.31 11.42 -1.36
CA VAL A 62 34.70 11.00 -1.06
C VAL A 62 34.70 9.79 -0.13
N TYR A 63 33.95 9.85 0.98
CA TYR A 63 33.82 8.76 1.94
C TYR A 63 33.34 7.47 1.26
N GLN A 64 32.25 7.52 0.50
CA GLN A 64 31.69 6.33 -0.17
C GLN A 64 32.63 5.76 -1.22
N SER A 65 33.33 6.60 -1.98
CA SER A 65 34.28 6.15 -3.00
C SER A 65 35.45 5.41 -2.40
N VAL A 66 36.07 5.95 -1.34
CA VAL A 66 37.16 5.29 -0.63
C VAL A 66 36.69 3.99 0.06
N ARG A 67 35.54 4.05 0.76
CA ARG A 67 34.97 2.87 1.40
C ARG A 67 34.70 1.75 0.40
N ARG A 68 34.11 2.08 -0.75
CA ARG A 68 33.86 1.10 -1.82
C ARG A 68 35.15 0.50 -2.35
N ALA A 69 36.17 1.32 -2.60
CA ALA A 69 37.48 0.83 -3.08
C ALA A 69 38.15 -0.13 -2.07
N VAL A 70 37.99 0.10 -0.77
CA VAL A 70 38.46 -0.81 0.28
C VAL A 70 37.66 -2.13 0.27
N LEU A 71 36.32 -2.03 0.20
CA LEU A 71 35.45 -3.21 0.22
C LEU A 71 35.54 -4.06 -1.06
N ASP A 72 35.74 -3.42 -2.21
CA ASP A 72 35.90 -4.11 -3.51
C ASP A 72 37.34 -4.67 -3.69
N GLY A 73 38.23 -4.48 -2.70
CA GLY A 73 39.61 -4.95 -2.75
C GLY A 73 40.51 -4.17 -3.72
N VAL A 74 40.06 -3.05 -4.24
CA VAL A 74 40.87 -2.14 -5.07
C VAL A 74 41.98 -1.49 -4.23
N LEU A 75 41.68 -1.20 -2.98
CA LEU A 75 42.63 -0.81 -1.96
C LEU A 75 42.84 -1.99 -1.01
N GLU A 76 44.00 -2.64 -1.14
CA GLU A 76 44.35 -3.80 -0.30
C GLU A 76 44.58 -3.42 1.17
N PRO A 77 44.32 -4.32 2.14
CA PRO A 77 44.67 -4.11 3.53
C PRO A 77 46.14 -3.71 3.69
N GLY A 78 46.41 -2.61 4.41
CA GLY A 78 47.75 -2.08 4.55
C GLY A 78 48.20 -1.11 3.44
N ALA A 79 47.41 -0.94 2.39
CA ALA A 79 47.73 0.06 1.35
C ALA A 79 47.74 1.48 1.93
N ARG A 80 48.71 2.30 1.51
CA ARG A 80 48.86 3.67 1.94
C ARG A 80 47.96 4.58 1.12
N LEU A 81 47.16 5.42 1.78
CA LEU A 81 46.37 6.47 1.13
C LEU A 81 47.13 7.77 1.01
N PRO A 82 46.78 8.64 0.03
CA PRO A 82 47.27 10.01 -0.04
C PRO A 82 46.97 10.77 1.26
N SER A 83 47.76 11.79 1.56
CA SER A 83 47.36 12.67 2.67
C SER A 83 46.04 13.38 2.34
N SER A 84 45.26 13.74 3.38
CA SER A 84 43.99 14.48 3.16
C SER A 84 44.20 15.77 2.37
N ARG A 85 45.41 16.37 2.44
CA ARG A 85 45.79 17.57 1.66
C ARG A 85 46.01 17.19 0.19
N ALA A 86 46.79 16.17 -0.09
CA ALA A 86 47.06 15.73 -1.46
C ALA A 86 45.76 15.28 -2.15
N LEU A 87 44.92 14.52 -1.44
CA LEU A 87 43.61 14.09 -1.99
C LEU A 87 42.67 15.28 -2.24
N ALA A 88 42.71 16.31 -1.40
CA ALA A 88 41.90 17.51 -1.59
C ALA A 88 42.33 18.29 -2.85
N ASP A 89 43.67 18.41 -3.03
CA ASP A 89 44.27 19.09 -4.19
C ASP A 89 43.91 18.31 -5.47
N ASP A 90 44.04 16.98 -5.47
CA ASP A 90 43.75 16.11 -6.61
C ASP A 90 42.26 16.17 -7.01
N LEU A 91 41.33 16.13 -6.03
CA LEU A 91 39.88 16.17 -6.24
C LEU A 91 39.32 17.59 -6.42
N ARG A 92 40.16 18.63 -6.26
CA ARG A 92 39.74 20.05 -6.26
C ARG A 92 38.60 20.35 -5.29
N VAL A 93 38.67 19.76 -4.11
CA VAL A 93 37.72 19.99 -3.01
C VAL A 93 38.41 20.64 -1.81
N SER A 94 37.64 21.12 -0.82
CA SER A 94 38.24 21.67 0.39
C SER A 94 38.98 20.59 1.19
N ARG A 95 40.08 20.97 1.85
CA ARG A 95 40.81 20.06 2.75
C ARG A 95 39.91 19.53 3.86
N THR A 96 38.96 20.32 4.35
CA THR A 96 38.00 19.92 5.35
C THR A 96 37.11 18.77 4.85
N THR A 97 36.72 18.80 3.58
CA THR A 97 35.90 17.74 2.94
C THR A 97 36.59 16.38 3.00
N THR A 98 37.88 16.32 2.61
CA THR A 98 38.65 15.08 2.62
C THR A 98 39.04 14.65 4.03
N LEU A 99 39.34 15.62 4.93
CA LEU A 99 39.64 15.35 6.34
C LEU A 99 38.46 14.67 7.03
N LEU A 100 37.26 15.24 6.94
CA LEU A 100 36.07 14.70 7.55
C LEU A 100 35.71 13.31 6.97
N ALA A 101 35.91 13.08 5.66
CA ALA A 101 35.72 11.76 5.07
C ALA A 101 36.72 10.73 5.65
N TYR A 102 37.99 11.12 5.81
CA TYR A 102 39.01 10.26 6.42
C TYR A 102 38.76 10.01 7.91
N GLU A 103 38.36 11.02 8.67
CA GLU A 103 37.98 10.87 10.08
C GLU A 103 36.83 9.88 10.26
N GLN A 104 35.83 9.94 9.39
CA GLN A 104 34.73 8.99 9.42
C GLN A 104 35.21 7.57 9.11
N LEU A 105 36.02 7.36 8.08
CA LEU A 105 36.61 6.06 7.74
C LEU A 105 37.53 5.51 8.83
N LEU A 106 38.25 6.39 9.54
CA LEU A 106 39.05 6.02 10.72
C LEU A 106 38.17 5.61 11.89
N ALA A 107 37.12 6.37 12.16
CA ALA A 107 36.15 6.06 13.24
C ALA A 107 35.41 4.74 12.99
N GLU A 108 35.11 4.43 11.75
CA GLU A 108 34.48 3.17 11.34
C GLU A 108 35.47 2.01 11.19
N GLY A 109 36.79 2.27 11.34
CA GLY A 109 37.82 1.24 11.33
C GLY A 109 38.26 0.76 9.94
N TYR A 110 37.82 1.38 8.84
CA TYR A 110 38.31 1.07 7.49
C TYR A 110 39.73 1.59 7.25
N LEU A 111 40.11 2.65 7.94
CA LEU A 111 41.44 3.23 7.88
C LEU A 111 42.12 3.19 9.26
N GLN A 112 43.45 3.26 9.27
CA GLN A 112 44.29 3.43 10.45
C GLN A 112 45.40 4.44 10.19
N THR A 113 45.77 5.23 11.20
CA THR A 113 46.92 6.13 11.13
C THR A 113 48.15 5.48 11.77
N ARG A 114 49.32 5.66 11.14
CA ARG A 114 50.62 5.31 11.73
C ARG A 114 51.40 6.59 11.94
N ARG A 115 51.79 6.83 13.18
CA ARG A 115 52.46 8.07 13.58
C ARG A 115 53.71 8.32 12.72
N GLY A 116 53.77 9.44 12.03
CA GLY A 116 54.86 9.82 11.11
C GLY A 116 54.83 9.13 9.73
N SER A 117 53.96 8.15 9.49
CA SER A 117 53.96 7.36 8.25
C SER A 117 52.74 7.61 7.36
N GLY A 118 51.62 8.14 7.91
CA GLY A 118 50.44 8.48 7.12
C GLY A 118 49.19 7.64 7.46
N THR A 119 48.22 7.62 6.53
CA THR A 119 46.95 6.91 6.65
C THR A 119 47.00 5.66 5.76
N PHE A 120 46.53 4.52 6.30
CA PHE A 120 46.59 3.22 5.67
C PHE A 120 45.21 2.53 5.75
N VAL A 121 44.94 1.62 4.83
CA VAL A 121 43.79 0.69 4.96
C VAL A 121 44.01 -0.20 6.19
N ALA A 122 42.99 -0.35 7.00
CA ALA A 122 43.09 -1.18 8.21
C ALA A 122 43.25 -2.68 7.88
N ALA A 123 43.92 -3.41 8.74
CA ALA A 123 44.00 -4.86 8.68
C ALA A 123 43.96 -5.41 10.13
N PRO A 124 42.92 -6.21 10.50
CA PRO A 124 41.77 -6.64 9.69
C PRO A 124 40.75 -5.53 9.45
N LEU A 125 39.94 -5.68 8.40
CA LEU A 125 38.84 -4.75 8.13
C LEU A 125 37.66 -5.03 9.08
N PRO A 126 36.84 -4.01 9.45
CA PRO A 126 35.70 -4.20 10.34
C PRO A 126 34.67 -5.22 9.81
N ASP A 127 34.57 -5.32 8.50
CA ASP A 127 33.69 -6.23 7.78
C ASP A 127 34.43 -7.46 7.22
N ASP A 128 35.41 -7.98 7.91
CA ASP A 128 36.14 -9.22 7.53
C ASP A 128 35.24 -10.50 7.59
N ARG A 129 33.96 -10.32 7.36
CA ARG A 129 33.12 -11.38 6.82
C ARG A 129 33.45 -11.50 5.34
N PRO A 130 33.81 -12.69 4.84
CA PRO A 130 33.94 -12.89 3.41
C PRO A 130 32.65 -12.41 2.76
N LEU A 131 32.69 -11.25 2.11
CA LEU A 131 31.63 -10.90 1.17
C LEU A 131 31.57 -12.09 0.21
N PRO A 132 30.41 -12.75 0.06
CA PRO A 132 30.30 -13.80 -0.91
C PRO A 132 30.74 -13.21 -2.24
N ALA A 133 31.87 -13.67 -2.73
CA ALA A 133 32.50 -13.26 -3.97
C ALA A 133 31.41 -13.30 -5.06
N SER A 134 31.23 -12.15 -5.69
CA SER A 134 30.29 -11.90 -6.77
C SER A 134 28.81 -11.82 -6.34
N ALA A 135 28.10 -10.88 -6.95
CA ALA A 135 26.69 -11.02 -7.27
C ALA A 135 26.49 -12.29 -8.13
N ARG A 136 26.86 -13.43 -7.58
CA ARG A 136 26.56 -14.75 -8.14
C ARG A 136 25.04 -14.78 -8.24
N ARG A 137 24.55 -14.97 -9.45
CA ARG A 137 23.20 -15.41 -9.75
C ARG A 137 22.70 -16.20 -8.56
N LEU A 138 21.69 -15.66 -7.87
CA LEU A 138 21.01 -16.39 -6.82
C LEU A 138 20.83 -17.82 -7.33
N PRO A 139 21.31 -18.85 -6.60
CA PRO A 139 21.13 -20.21 -7.07
C PRO A 139 19.65 -20.34 -7.39
N ARG A 140 19.32 -20.97 -8.52
CA ARG A 140 17.93 -21.32 -8.84
C ARG A 140 17.45 -22.17 -7.67
N THR A 141 16.81 -21.50 -6.70
CA THR A 141 16.21 -22.16 -5.56
C THR A 141 15.10 -23.05 -6.10
N ARG A 142 15.09 -24.31 -5.71
CA ARG A 142 13.89 -25.13 -5.90
C ARG A 142 12.70 -24.33 -5.36
N PRO A 143 11.54 -24.36 -6.06
CA PRO A 143 10.36 -23.69 -5.53
C PRO A 143 10.17 -24.10 -4.07
N PRO A 144 9.92 -23.13 -3.16
CA PRO A 144 9.76 -23.44 -1.75
C PRO A 144 8.58 -24.40 -1.58
N HIS A 145 8.76 -25.42 -0.73
CA HIS A 145 7.67 -26.33 -0.38
C HIS A 145 6.69 -25.60 0.55
N LEU A 146 5.62 -25.08 -0.02
CA LEU A 146 4.56 -24.41 0.73
C LEU A 146 3.63 -25.44 1.39
N SER A 147 3.08 -25.09 2.56
CA SER A 147 1.94 -25.81 3.11
C SER A 147 0.74 -25.71 2.16
N ARG A 148 -0.24 -26.65 2.26
CA ARG A 148 -1.49 -26.57 1.45
C ARG A 148 -2.18 -25.20 1.60
N ARG A 149 -2.25 -24.66 2.82
CA ARG A 149 -2.78 -23.31 3.09
C ARG A 149 -1.94 -22.22 2.42
N GLY A 150 -0.61 -22.29 2.56
CA GLY A 150 0.29 -21.32 1.95
C GLY A 150 0.17 -21.30 0.42
N ALA A 151 0.07 -22.47 -0.21
CA ALA A 151 -0.13 -22.58 -1.66
C ALA A 151 -1.51 -22.01 -2.09
N ALA A 152 -2.58 -22.31 -1.35
CA ALA A 152 -3.90 -21.75 -1.61
C ALA A 152 -3.93 -20.22 -1.49
N LEU A 153 -3.25 -19.65 -0.49
CA LEU A 153 -3.13 -18.21 -0.29
C LEU A 153 -2.32 -17.54 -1.40
N ALA A 154 -1.18 -18.13 -1.78
CA ALA A 154 -0.35 -17.61 -2.85
C ALA A 154 -1.07 -17.64 -4.22
N GLY A 155 -1.98 -18.61 -4.41
CA GLY A 155 -2.80 -18.72 -5.61
C GLY A 155 -4.13 -17.95 -5.57
N THR A 156 -4.48 -17.30 -4.45
CA THR A 156 -5.74 -16.53 -4.38
C THR A 156 -5.58 -15.22 -5.16
N PRO A 157 -6.33 -15.00 -6.24
CA PRO A 157 -6.27 -13.75 -6.97
C PRO A 157 -6.74 -12.61 -6.05
N GLY A 158 -5.84 -11.69 -5.75
CA GLY A 158 -6.23 -10.41 -5.18
C GLY A 158 -6.64 -9.44 -6.28
N PRO A 159 -7.47 -8.42 -6.00
CA PRO A 159 -7.66 -7.35 -6.98
C PRO A 159 -6.28 -6.77 -7.29
N ALA A 160 -5.94 -6.72 -8.59
CA ALA A 160 -4.69 -6.15 -9.07
C ALA A 160 -4.66 -4.66 -8.66
N ARG A 161 -4.13 -4.37 -7.47
CA ARG A 161 -3.95 -2.99 -7.01
C ARG A 161 -2.63 -2.48 -7.54
N ARG A 162 -2.68 -1.41 -8.30
CA ARG A 162 -1.47 -0.65 -8.62
C ARG A 162 -0.88 -0.08 -7.32
N ILE A 163 0.31 -0.52 -6.96
CA ILE A 163 1.05 0.02 -5.80
C ILE A 163 1.91 1.17 -6.31
N GLY A 164 1.60 2.40 -5.85
CA GLY A 164 2.32 3.60 -6.30
C GLY A 164 1.94 4.07 -7.71
N GLY A 165 2.72 4.98 -8.25
CA GLY A 165 2.53 5.59 -9.57
C GLY A 165 1.65 6.84 -9.57
N PRO A 166 1.56 7.55 -10.70
CA PRO A 166 0.73 8.76 -10.81
C PRO A 166 -0.74 8.45 -10.61
N PRO A 167 -1.55 9.43 -10.14
CA PRO A 167 -2.99 9.29 -10.08
C PRO A 167 -3.56 8.89 -11.43
N CYS A 168 -4.42 7.86 -11.46
CA CYS A 168 -5.15 7.45 -12.64
C CYS A 168 -6.65 7.46 -12.38
N ALA A 169 -7.45 7.64 -13.44
CA ALA A 169 -8.89 7.66 -13.31
C ALA A 169 -9.44 6.30 -12.86
N PHE A 170 -10.55 6.35 -12.14
CA PHE A 170 -11.39 5.24 -11.68
C PHE A 170 -10.76 4.29 -10.66
N ARG A 171 -9.68 4.69 -10.01
CA ARG A 171 -9.02 3.88 -8.99
C ARG A 171 -9.94 3.59 -7.81
N LEU A 172 -10.17 2.30 -7.51
CA LEU A 172 -11.10 1.88 -6.46
C LEU A 172 -10.55 2.07 -5.04
N GLY A 173 -11.44 2.50 -4.16
CA GLY A 173 -11.22 2.49 -2.71
C GLY A 173 -10.16 3.47 -2.21
N VAL A 174 -9.78 4.46 -3.01
CA VAL A 174 -8.89 5.56 -2.62
C VAL A 174 -9.74 6.82 -2.41
N PRO A 175 -9.63 7.48 -1.24
CA PRO A 175 -10.33 8.74 -0.97
C PRO A 175 -9.68 9.92 -1.70
N ALA A 176 -10.26 11.11 -1.54
CA ALA A 176 -9.74 12.37 -2.07
C ALA A 176 -8.46 12.80 -1.34
N LEU A 177 -7.32 12.17 -1.65
CA LEU A 177 -6.02 12.47 -1.02
C LEU A 177 -5.57 13.92 -1.27
N ASP A 178 -6.00 14.52 -2.39
CA ASP A 178 -5.78 15.92 -2.74
C ASP A 178 -6.55 16.91 -1.84
N ARG A 179 -7.51 16.42 -1.07
CA ARG A 179 -8.33 17.21 -0.14
C ARG A 179 -8.05 16.89 1.34
N PHE A 180 -7.15 15.97 1.58
CA PHE A 180 -6.76 15.64 2.94
C PHE A 180 -5.98 16.79 3.57
N PRO A 181 -6.31 17.23 4.81
CA PRO A 181 -5.67 18.37 5.48
C PRO A 181 -4.29 17.98 6.04
N LEU A 182 -3.34 17.65 5.15
CA LEU A 182 -2.01 17.16 5.51
C LEU A 182 -1.23 18.09 6.45
N PRO A 183 -1.25 19.43 6.28
CA PRO A 183 -0.57 20.33 7.22
C PRO A 183 -1.10 20.21 8.65
N LEU A 184 -2.41 20.14 8.83
CA LEU A 184 -3.04 19.95 10.14
C LEU A 184 -2.67 18.59 10.74
N TRP A 185 -2.75 17.52 9.95
CA TRP A 185 -2.34 16.19 10.38
C TRP A 185 -0.88 16.17 10.84
N SER A 186 0.01 16.78 10.06
CA SER A 186 1.44 16.90 10.40
C SER A 186 1.66 17.64 11.72
N GLN A 187 0.91 18.72 11.97
CA GLN A 187 0.96 19.46 13.24
C GLN A 187 0.54 18.59 14.44
N LEU A 188 -0.55 17.82 14.30
CA LEU A 188 -1.02 16.92 15.36
C LEU A 188 0.01 15.82 15.67
N VAL A 189 0.55 15.17 14.64
CA VAL A 189 1.61 14.15 14.80
C VAL A 189 2.85 14.74 15.48
N ALA A 190 3.31 15.91 15.02
CA ALA A 190 4.46 16.58 15.60
C ALA A 190 4.20 17.03 17.06
N ARG A 191 3.00 17.51 17.37
CA ARG A 191 2.58 17.85 18.75
C ARG A 191 2.68 16.62 19.66
N ARG A 192 2.10 15.50 19.23
CA ARG A 192 2.11 14.26 20.00
C ARG A 192 3.53 13.72 20.18
N MET A 193 4.32 13.68 19.11
CA MET A 193 5.71 13.21 19.20
C MET A 193 6.55 13.99 20.22
N ARG A 194 6.38 15.32 20.27
CA ARG A 194 7.09 16.16 21.27
C ARG A 194 6.61 15.97 22.71
N SER A 195 5.38 15.50 22.90
CA SER A 195 4.77 15.31 24.24
C SER A 195 4.78 13.86 24.72
N MET A 196 5.34 12.91 23.94
CA MET A 196 5.42 11.52 24.36
C MET A 196 6.27 11.35 25.61
N THR A 197 5.74 10.60 26.56
CA THR A 197 6.46 10.18 27.76
C THR A 197 7.20 8.86 27.50
N SER A 198 8.16 8.52 28.37
CA SER A 198 8.86 7.22 28.29
C SER A 198 7.90 6.03 28.34
N GLY A 199 6.82 6.12 29.13
CA GLY A 199 5.79 5.07 29.20
C GLY A 199 4.99 4.91 27.89
N GLN A 200 4.84 5.97 27.08
CA GLN A 200 4.18 5.89 25.76
C GLN A 200 5.13 5.43 24.65
N LEU A 201 6.44 5.41 24.91
CA LEU A 201 7.46 4.83 24.02
C LEU A 201 7.66 3.32 24.26
N ASP A 202 7.12 2.79 25.35
CA ASP A 202 7.15 1.36 25.67
C ASP A 202 5.97 0.61 25.01
N TYR A 203 5.88 -0.70 25.26
CA TYR A 203 4.76 -1.52 24.80
C TYR A 203 3.43 -1.01 25.33
N ALA A 204 2.42 -1.01 24.44
CA ALA A 204 1.10 -0.45 24.71
C ALA A 204 0.00 -1.53 24.86
N ASP A 205 -1.22 -1.09 25.19
CA ASP A 205 -2.40 -1.95 25.27
C ASP A 205 -2.65 -2.66 23.92
N PRO A 206 -2.79 -3.98 23.90
CA PRO A 206 -3.17 -4.73 22.70
C PRO A 206 -4.47 -4.28 22.04
N ALA A 207 -5.43 -3.73 22.80
CA ALA A 207 -6.64 -3.15 22.23
C ALA A 207 -6.41 -1.81 21.52
N GLY A 208 -5.26 -1.17 21.71
CA GLY A 208 -4.93 0.18 21.22
C GLY A 208 -5.11 1.24 22.30
N CYS A 209 -4.66 2.47 22.03
CA CYS A 209 -4.68 3.54 23.04
C CYS A 209 -6.12 3.92 23.42
N LEU A 210 -6.33 4.14 24.72
CA LEU A 210 -7.65 4.40 25.29
C LEU A 210 -8.29 5.65 24.69
N GLU A 211 -7.51 6.69 24.46
CA GLU A 211 -7.99 7.95 23.88
C GLU A 211 -8.61 7.74 22.49
N LEU A 212 -8.00 6.89 21.66
CA LEU A 212 -8.57 6.57 20.35
C LEU A 212 -9.80 5.68 20.48
N ARG A 213 -9.75 4.67 21.35
CA ARG A 213 -10.91 3.78 21.58
C ARG A 213 -12.14 4.57 22.06
N THR A 214 -11.95 5.53 22.96
CA THR A 214 -13.02 6.43 23.42
C THR A 214 -13.54 7.31 22.27
N ALA A 215 -12.63 7.97 21.53
CA ALA A 215 -13.03 8.80 20.41
C ALA A 215 -13.77 8.03 19.30
N ILE A 216 -13.42 6.76 19.07
CA ILE A 216 -14.14 5.87 18.14
C ILE A 216 -15.52 5.55 18.67
N ALA A 217 -15.67 5.17 19.95
CA ALA A 217 -16.96 4.84 20.56
C ALA A 217 -17.92 6.02 20.45
N ASP A 218 -17.47 7.23 20.82
CA ASP A 218 -18.25 8.46 20.73
C ASP A 218 -18.67 8.77 19.28
N HIS A 219 -17.72 8.61 18.33
CA HIS A 219 -17.99 8.86 16.91
C HIS A 219 -19.02 7.89 16.35
N VAL A 220 -18.88 6.59 16.61
CA VAL A 220 -19.81 5.59 16.07
C VAL A 220 -21.19 5.72 16.71
N GLN A 221 -21.26 6.04 17.99
CA GLN A 221 -22.52 6.36 18.67
C GLN A 221 -23.25 7.53 17.98
N ALA A 222 -22.54 8.62 17.75
CA ALA A 222 -23.12 9.82 17.11
C ALA A 222 -23.48 9.60 15.63
N ALA A 223 -22.63 8.86 14.87
CA ALA A 223 -22.78 8.71 13.43
C ALA A 223 -23.65 7.51 13.02
N ARG A 224 -23.71 6.44 13.83
CA ARG A 224 -24.35 5.17 13.48
C ARG A 224 -25.51 4.77 14.39
N GLY A 225 -25.71 5.54 15.48
CA GLY A 225 -26.80 5.27 16.43
C GLY A 225 -26.65 3.93 17.19
N THR A 226 -25.43 3.48 17.37
CA THR A 226 -25.11 2.27 18.12
C THR A 226 -24.41 2.65 19.42
N THR A 227 -24.69 1.93 20.50
CA THR A 227 -24.02 2.11 21.78
C THR A 227 -22.89 1.10 21.91
N CYS A 228 -21.68 1.58 22.21
CA CYS A 228 -20.56 0.73 22.58
C CYS A 228 -19.69 1.44 23.62
N LEU A 229 -19.00 0.68 24.45
CA LEU A 229 -18.01 1.18 25.39
C LEU A 229 -16.63 1.17 24.73
N ALA A 230 -15.75 2.07 25.18
CA ALA A 230 -14.36 2.08 24.71
C ALA A 230 -13.65 0.72 24.87
N ASP A 231 -14.04 -0.07 25.89
CA ASP A 231 -13.47 -1.38 26.15
C ASP A 231 -13.88 -2.45 25.13
N GLN A 232 -14.97 -2.24 24.40
CA GLN A 232 -15.39 -3.08 23.28
C GLN A 232 -14.66 -2.74 21.97
N VAL A 233 -13.94 -1.62 21.93
CA VAL A 233 -13.21 -1.17 20.75
C VAL A 233 -11.81 -1.75 20.74
N ILE A 234 -11.44 -2.42 19.63
CA ILE A 234 -10.09 -2.94 19.40
C ILE A 234 -9.54 -2.27 18.13
N VAL A 235 -8.50 -1.47 18.29
CA VAL A 235 -7.81 -0.82 17.18
C VAL A 235 -6.98 -1.87 16.42
N VAL A 236 -7.08 -1.90 15.09
CA VAL A 236 -6.39 -2.87 14.23
C VAL A 236 -5.60 -2.19 13.12
N SER A 237 -4.59 -2.88 12.58
CA SER A 237 -3.76 -2.40 11.47
C SER A 237 -4.53 -2.48 10.12
N GLY A 238 -5.72 -1.84 10.10
CA GLY A 238 -6.70 -1.83 9.02
C GLY A 238 -7.69 -3.00 9.07
N ALA A 239 -8.86 -2.83 8.44
CA ALA A 239 -9.98 -3.79 8.46
C ALA A 239 -9.56 -5.23 8.05
N GLN A 240 -8.64 -5.37 7.09
CA GLN A 240 -8.16 -6.69 6.66
C GLN A 240 -7.51 -7.49 7.81
N ARG A 241 -6.74 -6.83 8.66
CA ARG A 241 -6.16 -7.48 9.85
C ARG A 241 -7.25 -7.85 10.84
N GLY A 242 -8.24 -6.97 11.04
CA GLY A 242 -9.41 -7.27 11.87
C GLY A 242 -10.17 -8.50 11.38
N LEU A 243 -10.44 -8.60 10.08
CA LEU A 243 -11.10 -9.78 9.49
C LEU A 243 -10.29 -11.05 9.70
N GLN A 244 -8.97 -11.02 9.52
CA GLN A 244 -8.12 -12.17 9.78
C GLN A 244 -8.18 -12.63 11.25
N MET A 245 -8.18 -11.67 12.19
CA MET A 245 -8.30 -11.96 13.63
C MET A 245 -9.66 -12.60 13.95
N ILE A 246 -10.75 -12.04 13.44
CA ILE A 246 -12.11 -12.58 13.62
C ILE A 246 -12.18 -14.02 13.08
N CYS A 247 -11.74 -14.23 11.84
CA CYS A 247 -11.80 -15.55 11.22
C CYS A 247 -10.94 -16.58 11.96
N ALA A 248 -9.74 -16.21 12.39
CA ALA A 248 -8.85 -17.12 13.11
C ALA A 248 -9.34 -17.45 14.54
N MET A 249 -10.13 -16.54 15.15
CA MET A 249 -10.67 -16.73 16.50
C MET A 249 -11.96 -17.54 16.52
N LEU A 250 -12.81 -17.39 15.49
CA LEU A 250 -14.19 -17.89 15.53
C LEU A 250 -14.46 -19.07 14.60
N LEU A 251 -13.50 -19.43 13.71
CA LEU A 251 -13.70 -20.45 12.69
C LEU A 251 -12.68 -21.56 12.77
N ASP A 252 -13.17 -22.79 12.72
CA ASP A 252 -12.37 -23.97 12.46
C ASP A 252 -12.31 -24.27 10.95
N PRO A 253 -11.26 -24.99 10.49
CA PRO A 253 -11.20 -25.44 9.10
C PRO A 253 -12.42 -26.29 8.71
N GLY A 254 -13.11 -25.88 7.63
CA GLY A 254 -14.33 -26.54 7.14
C GLY A 254 -15.63 -25.89 7.60
N ASP A 255 -15.60 -24.98 8.57
CA ASP A 255 -16.79 -24.26 9.01
C ASP A 255 -17.48 -23.53 7.86
N PRO A 256 -18.80 -23.68 7.68
CA PRO A 256 -19.55 -22.98 6.65
C PRO A 256 -19.71 -21.50 7.03
N VAL A 257 -19.41 -20.62 6.07
CA VAL A 257 -19.52 -19.17 6.23
C VAL A 257 -20.27 -18.56 5.06
N TRP A 258 -21.29 -17.77 5.33
CA TRP A 258 -22.00 -17.01 4.30
C TRP A 258 -21.16 -15.82 3.86
N LEU A 259 -20.98 -15.69 2.55
CA LEU A 259 -20.31 -14.56 1.93
C LEU A 259 -21.19 -13.99 0.82
N GLU A 260 -21.39 -12.67 0.80
CA GLU A 260 -22.07 -11.99 -0.30
C GLU A 260 -21.45 -12.36 -1.66
N ASN A 261 -22.29 -12.58 -2.67
CA ASN A 261 -21.87 -12.93 -4.02
C ASN A 261 -22.63 -12.10 -5.08
N PRO A 262 -21.96 -11.12 -5.74
CA PRO A 262 -20.53 -10.80 -5.63
C PRO A 262 -20.20 -10.17 -4.26
N GLY A 263 -18.93 -10.28 -3.84
CA GLY A 263 -18.51 -9.83 -2.51
C GLY A 263 -17.06 -9.38 -2.43
N TYR A 264 -16.64 -8.94 -1.25
CA TYR A 264 -15.33 -8.38 -1.00
C TYR A 264 -14.21 -9.45 -1.06
N PRO A 265 -13.20 -9.30 -1.96
CA PRO A 265 -12.12 -10.28 -2.09
C PRO A 265 -11.25 -10.40 -0.83
N GLY A 266 -11.12 -9.31 -0.05
CA GLY A 266 -10.40 -9.33 1.22
C GLY A 266 -11.03 -10.25 2.26
N ALA A 267 -12.37 -10.27 2.35
CA ALA A 267 -13.11 -11.21 3.20
C ALA A 267 -12.92 -12.65 2.70
N ARG A 268 -13.05 -12.89 1.38
CA ARG A 268 -12.77 -14.19 0.78
C ARG A 268 -11.35 -14.69 1.13
N SER A 269 -10.36 -13.82 1.09
CA SER A 269 -8.98 -14.16 1.46
C SER A 269 -8.84 -14.49 2.95
N ALA A 270 -9.47 -13.73 3.85
CA ALA A 270 -9.43 -13.99 5.28
C ALA A 270 -10.10 -15.34 5.63
N LEU A 271 -11.24 -15.63 5.02
CA LEU A 271 -11.96 -16.90 5.16
C LEU A 271 -11.13 -18.09 4.64
N ALA A 272 -10.51 -17.93 3.47
CA ALA A 272 -9.61 -18.95 2.92
C ALA A 272 -8.40 -19.21 3.83
N GLN A 273 -7.85 -18.16 4.45
CA GLN A 273 -6.77 -18.28 5.45
C GLN A 273 -7.21 -19.09 6.68
N ALA A 274 -8.43 -18.92 7.15
CA ALA A 274 -8.99 -19.71 8.23
C ALA A 274 -9.31 -21.16 7.82
N GLY A 275 -9.32 -21.46 6.51
CA GLY A 275 -9.73 -22.76 5.99
C GLY A 275 -11.25 -22.95 5.98
N ALA A 276 -12.02 -21.88 6.09
CA ALA A 276 -13.49 -21.93 6.10
C ALA A 276 -14.06 -22.38 4.76
N ARG A 277 -15.21 -23.03 4.79
CA ARG A 277 -15.99 -23.38 3.61
C ARG A 277 -16.92 -22.22 3.23
N ILE A 278 -16.54 -21.49 2.20
CA ILE A 278 -17.32 -20.35 1.72
C ILE A 278 -18.64 -20.85 1.11
N VAL A 279 -19.76 -20.29 1.57
CA VAL A 279 -21.10 -20.44 1.02
C VAL A 279 -21.47 -19.13 0.34
N PRO A 280 -21.35 -19.03 -0.99
CA PRO A 280 -21.66 -17.80 -1.71
C PRO A 280 -23.18 -17.57 -1.72
N VAL A 281 -23.60 -16.40 -1.25
CA VAL A 281 -25.02 -16.03 -1.14
C VAL A 281 -25.31 -14.88 -2.09
N ARG A 282 -26.32 -15.05 -2.94
CA ARG A 282 -26.74 -14.02 -3.89
C ARG A 282 -27.13 -12.72 -3.19
N VAL A 283 -26.75 -11.62 -3.80
CA VAL A 283 -27.19 -10.27 -3.46
C VAL A 283 -28.23 -9.80 -4.48
N ASP A 284 -29.34 -9.29 -4.01
CA ASP A 284 -30.38 -8.65 -4.83
C ASP A 284 -30.57 -7.18 -4.46
N GLY A 285 -31.60 -6.52 -4.98
CA GLY A 285 -31.91 -5.11 -4.70
C GLY A 285 -32.20 -4.77 -3.23
N GLN A 286 -32.31 -5.78 -2.36
CA GLN A 286 -32.50 -5.63 -0.91
C GLN A 286 -31.28 -6.09 -0.08
N GLY A 287 -30.16 -6.42 -0.72
CA GLY A 287 -28.96 -6.96 -0.09
C GLY A 287 -28.88 -8.48 -0.11
N LEU A 288 -28.10 -9.10 0.79
CA LEU A 288 -27.92 -10.55 0.90
C LEU A 288 -29.26 -11.29 1.07
N ASP A 289 -29.52 -12.34 0.27
CA ASP A 289 -30.73 -13.16 0.33
C ASP A 289 -30.65 -14.15 1.50
N VAL A 290 -31.12 -13.71 2.67
CA VAL A 290 -31.11 -14.52 3.93
C VAL A 290 -31.93 -15.81 3.80
N ALA A 291 -33.05 -15.78 3.06
CA ALA A 291 -33.89 -16.97 2.90
C ALA A 291 -33.18 -18.04 2.04
N ALA A 292 -32.52 -17.62 0.95
CA ALA A 292 -31.71 -18.53 0.13
C ALA A 292 -30.50 -19.06 0.92
N ALA A 293 -29.81 -18.21 1.67
CA ALA A 293 -28.69 -18.61 2.50
C ALA A 293 -29.09 -19.66 3.57
N THR A 294 -30.21 -19.44 4.23
CA THR A 294 -30.76 -20.40 5.24
C THR A 294 -31.07 -21.74 4.63
N ARG A 295 -31.66 -21.79 3.44
CA ARG A 295 -31.91 -23.06 2.72
C ARG A 295 -30.61 -23.77 2.33
N GLN A 296 -29.61 -23.02 1.94
CA GLN A 296 -28.33 -23.57 1.45
C GLN A 296 -27.43 -24.07 2.58
N SER A 297 -27.38 -23.36 3.70
CA SER A 297 -26.53 -23.71 4.85
C SER A 297 -27.09 -23.09 6.14
N PRO A 298 -28.12 -23.72 6.75
CA PRO A 298 -28.79 -23.17 7.92
C PRO A 298 -27.87 -23.01 9.15
N ASN A 299 -26.88 -23.88 9.25
CA ASN A 299 -25.92 -23.95 10.37
C ASN A 299 -24.57 -23.28 10.04
N ALA A 300 -24.57 -22.22 9.22
CA ALA A 300 -23.35 -21.49 9.00
C ALA A 300 -22.84 -20.85 10.31
N ARG A 301 -21.52 -20.89 10.52
CA ARG A 301 -20.89 -20.42 11.75
C ARG A 301 -20.79 -18.90 11.80
N LEU A 302 -20.68 -18.27 10.63
CA LEU A 302 -20.50 -16.83 10.47
C LEU A 302 -21.13 -16.36 9.16
N ALA A 303 -21.61 -15.10 9.13
CA ALA A 303 -21.95 -14.40 7.90
C ALA A 303 -21.16 -13.07 7.84
N TYR A 304 -20.50 -12.84 6.70
CA TYR A 304 -19.85 -11.55 6.39
C TYR A 304 -20.72 -10.76 5.45
N VAL A 305 -21.05 -9.51 5.83
CA VAL A 305 -21.94 -8.61 5.07
C VAL A 305 -21.44 -7.17 5.10
N THR A 306 -21.77 -6.42 4.03
CA THR A 306 -21.53 -4.99 3.89
C THR A 306 -22.87 -4.24 3.77
N PRO A 307 -23.67 -4.17 4.84
CA PRO A 307 -25.11 -3.86 4.73
C PRO A 307 -25.40 -2.37 4.49
N SER A 308 -24.47 -1.49 4.76
CA SER A 308 -24.64 -0.04 4.55
C SER A 308 -24.50 0.35 3.08
N ASN A 309 -23.58 -0.31 2.39
CA ASN A 309 -23.23 -0.11 0.98
C ASN A 309 -22.58 -1.41 0.49
N GLN A 310 -23.39 -2.33 -0.05
CA GLN A 310 -22.93 -3.65 -0.41
C GLN A 310 -21.75 -3.59 -1.40
N PHE A 311 -20.64 -4.23 -1.06
CA PHE A 311 -19.49 -4.28 -1.96
C PHE A 311 -19.55 -5.53 -2.86
N PRO A 312 -19.53 -5.38 -4.20
CA PRO A 312 -19.25 -4.16 -4.94
C PRO A 312 -20.49 -3.41 -5.48
N LEU A 313 -21.72 -3.90 -5.29
CA LEU A 313 -22.89 -3.45 -6.04
C LEU A 313 -23.48 -2.10 -5.57
N GLY A 314 -23.09 -1.59 -4.40
CA GLY A 314 -23.62 -0.35 -3.87
C GLY A 314 -25.04 -0.43 -3.32
N VAL A 315 -25.61 -1.62 -3.19
CA VAL A 315 -26.98 -1.81 -2.72
C VAL A 315 -27.05 -1.78 -1.18
N PRO A 316 -27.87 -0.93 -0.56
CA PRO A 316 -28.08 -0.98 0.89
C PRO A 316 -28.97 -2.15 1.26
N MET A 317 -28.62 -2.89 2.34
CA MET A 317 -29.46 -3.95 2.88
C MET A 317 -30.71 -3.36 3.55
N SER A 318 -31.89 -3.83 3.12
CA SER A 318 -33.16 -3.37 3.68
C SER A 318 -33.31 -3.72 5.17
N LEU A 319 -34.12 -2.94 5.91
CA LEU A 319 -34.36 -3.20 7.33
C LEU A 319 -34.91 -4.63 7.57
N MET A 320 -35.81 -5.08 6.71
CA MET A 320 -36.38 -6.44 6.83
C MET A 320 -35.31 -7.54 6.70
N ARG A 321 -34.33 -7.33 5.79
CA ARG A 321 -33.20 -8.26 5.62
C ARG A 321 -32.25 -8.22 6.81
N ARG A 322 -32.00 -7.03 7.41
CA ARG A 322 -31.20 -6.87 8.63
C ARG A 322 -31.83 -7.65 9.80
N LEU A 323 -33.13 -7.46 10.04
CA LEU A 323 -33.86 -8.17 11.09
C LEU A 323 -33.90 -9.68 10.85
N ALA A 324 -34.10 -10.12 9.60
CA ALA A 324 -34.09 -11.55 9.26
C ALA A 324 -32.71 -12.17 9.48
N LEU A 325 -31.62 -11.43 9.17
CA LEU A 325 -30.25 -11.88 9.39
C LEU A 325 -29.91 -12.02 10.87
N LEU A 326 -30.28 -11.03 11.69
CA LEU A 326 -30.13 -11.05 13.16
C LEU A 326 -30.89 -12.22 13.77
N LYS A 327 -32.16 -12.41 13.37
CA LYS A 327 -32.97 -13.53 13.83
C LYS A 327 -32.39 -14.89 13.48
N TRP A 328 -31.81 -15.03 12.27
CA TRP A 328 -31.10 -16.25 11.90
C TRP A 328 -29.88 -16.46 12.77
N ALA A 329 -29.03 -15.42 12.95
CA ALA A 329 -27.81 -15.51 13.75
C ALA A 329 -28.09 -15.93 15.20
N GLY A 330 -29.11 -15.33 15.85
CA GLY A 330 -29.54 -15.72 17.20
C GLY A 330 -29.98 -17.18 17.29
N ARG A 331 -30.74 -17.68 16.30
CA ARG A 331 -31.20 -19.07 16.27
C ARG A 331 -30.09 -20.08 15.99
N ALA A 332 -29.18 -19.74 15.06
CA ALA A 332 -28.10 -20.62 14.67
C ALA A 332 -26.90 -20.55 15.62
N GLY A 333 -26.87 -19.63 16.57
CA GLY A 333 -25.68 -19.31 17.37
C GLY A 333 -24.53 -18.78 16.54
N ALA A 334 -24.82 -18.20 15.38
CA ALA A 334 -23.83 -17.72 14.41
C ALA A 334 -23.35 -16.31 14.74
N TRP A 335 -22.19 -15.95 14.23
CA TRP A 335 -21.64 -14.60 14.28
C TRP A 335 -21.97 -13.82 13.01
N LEU A 336 -22.15 -12.50 13.15
CA LEU A 336 -22.29 -11.59 12.03
C LEU A 336 -21.09 -10.63 12.01
N VAL A 337 -20.42 -10.51 10.88
CA VAL A 337 -19.40 -9.49 10.65
C VAL A 337 -20.00 -8.42 9.75
N GLU A 338 -20.26 -7.25 10.33
CA GLU A 338 -20.72 -6.06 9.63
C GLU A 338 -19.50 -5.23 9.24
N ASP A 339 -19.12 -5.23 7.96
CA ASP A 339 -18.03 -4.37 7.46
C ASP A 339 -18.62 -3.05 6.93
N ASP A 340 -18.35 -1.98 7.66
CA ASP A 340 -18.85 -0.63 7.37
C ASP A 340 -17.69 0.26 6.91
N TYR A 341 -17.37 0.19 5.62
CA TYR A 341 -16.15 0.75 5.06
C TYR A 341 -16.27 2.18 4.53
N ASP A 342 -17.49 2.67 4.20
CA ASP A 342 -17.72 3.98 3.55
C ASP A 342 -19.08 4.64 3.85
N SER A 343 -19.76 4.22 4.90
CA SER A 343 -21.10 4.72 5.27
C SER A 343 -21.15 6.21 5.61
N GLU A 344 -20.02 6.85 5.86
CA GLU A 344 -19.89 8.29 6.03
C GLU A 344 -20.25 9.06 4.76
N PHE A 345 -20.17 8.43 3.59
CA PHE A 345 -20.37 9.09 2.29
C PHE A 345 -21.69 8.70 1.65
N ARG A 346 -22.77 9.35 2.09
CA ARG A 346 -24.12 9.20 1.55
C ARG A 346 -24.57 10.46 0.82
N TYR A 347 -25.30 10.27 -0.28
CA TYR A 347 -25.73 11.34 -1.18
C TYR A 347 -27.24 11.55 -1.19
N ALA A 348 -28.05 10.51 -1.10
CA ALA A 348 -29.48 10.55 -1.40
C ALA A 348 -30.43 10.23 -0.23
N THR A 349 -30.03 9.48 0.80
CA THR A 349 -30.96 8.95 1.81
C THR A 349 -30.46 9.09 3.24
N ARG A 350 -31.40 9.06 4.22
CA ARG A 350 -31.03 8.94 5.63
C ARG A 350 -30.41 7.56 5.88
N PRO A 351 -29.37 7.46 6.72
CA PRO A 351 -28.78 6.17 7.06
C PRO A 351 -29.79 5.28 7.79
N LEU A 352 -29.85 4.00 7.41
CA LEU A 352 -30.49 2.98 8.21
C LEU A 352 -29.61 2.67 9.44
N PRO A 353 -30.20 2.30 10.59
CA PRO A 353 -29.44 1.80 11.73
C PRO A 353 -28.52 0.64 11.30
N CYS A 354 -27.27 0.63 11.77
CA CYS A 354 -26.37 -0.50 11.48
C CYS A 354 -26.87 -1.81 12.12
N LEU A 355 -26.37 -2.96 11.67
CA LEU A 355 -26.72 -4.25 12.27
C LEU A 355 -26.35 -4.31 13.75
N HIS A 356 -25.15 -3.81 14.09
CA HIS A 356 -24.68 -3.73 15.47
C HIS A 356 -25.62 -2.92 16.36
N GLY A 357 -26.19 -1.81 15.87
CA GLY A 357 -27.16 -1.01 16.61
C GLY A 357 -28.54 -1.65 16.78
N LEU A 358 -28.86 -2.66 15.95
CA LEU A 358 -30.12 -3.44 16.01
C LEU A 358 -29.95 -4.77 16.76
N ASP A 359 -28.72 -5.13 17.11
CA ASP A 359 -28.38 -6.43 17.71
C ASP A 359 -28.70 -6.45 19.21
N ALA A 360 -29.70 -7.24 19.60
CA ALA A 360 -30.05 -7.44 21.00
C ALA A 360 -29.32 -8.67 21.61
N ASP A 361 -28.79 -9.57 20.78
CA ASP A 361 -28.22 -10.85 21.21
C ASP A 361 -26.70 -10.86 21.34
N GLY A 362 -26.03 -9.72 21.03
CA GLY A 362 -24.56 -9.59 21.08
C GLY A 362 -23.85 -10.52 20.08
N ARG A 363 -24.36 -10.63 18.87
CA ARG A 363 -23.82 -11.51 17.81
C ARG A 363 -23.13 -10.74 16.68
N VAL A 364 -23.18 -9.42 16.67
CA VAL A 364 -22.58 -8.60 15.61
C VAL A 364 -21.21 -8.10 16.02
N ILE A 365 -20.24 -8.34 15.18
CA ILE A 365 -18.90 -7.76 15.23
C ILE A 365 -18.86 -6.68 14.14
N TYR A 366 -18.71 -5.42 14.56
CA TYR A 366 -18.62 -4.28 13.66
C TYR A 366 -17.17 -4.03 13.26
N VAL A 367 -16.92 -3.85 11.97
CA VAL A 367 -15.60 -3.56 11.41
C VAL A 367 -15.63 -2.17 10.78
N GLY A 368 -14.80 -1.27 11.30
CA GLY A 368 -14.64 0.07 10.77
C GLY A 368 -13.23 0.34 10.25
N THR A 369 -13.10 1.32 9.36
CA THR A 369 -11.80 1.67 8.76
C THR A 369 -11.66 3.16 8.53
N PHE A 370 -10.48 3.73 8.81
CA PHE A 370 -10.13 5.11 8.45
C PHE A 370 -9.51 5.22 7.04
N ALA A 371 -9.26 4.08 6.37
CA ALA A 371 -8.62 4.09 5.05
C ALA A 371 -9.46 4.75 3.95
N LYS A 372 -10.78 4.85 4.12
CA LYS A 372 -11.73 5.45 3.16
C LYS A 372 -12.08 6.88 3.50
N SER A 373 -12.02 7.22 4.77
CA SER A 373 -12.35 8.56 5.28
C SER A 373 -11.13 9.46 5.46
N MET A 374 -9.94 8.87 5.66
CA MET A 374 -8.67 9.59 5.82
C MET A 374 -7.72 9.29 4.64
N PHE A 375 -6.81 8.34 4.84
CA PHE A 375 -5.90 7.85 3.78
C PHE A 375 -5.46 6.41 4.03
N PRO A 376 -5.29 5.59 2.97
CA PRO A 376 -5.01 4.16 3.11
C PRO A 376 -3.67 3.83 3.79
N ALA A 377 -2.66 4.69 3.65
CA ALA A 377 -1.32 4.48 4.22
C ALA A 377 -1.30 4.57 5.75
N MET A 378 -2.29 5.18 6.40
CA MET A 378 -2.43 5.23 7.85
C MET A 378 -2.54 3.84 8.47
N ARG A 379 -3.14 2.88 7.75
CA ARG A 379 -3.31 1.50 8.20
C ARG A 379 -4.00 1.36 9.57
N LEU A 380 -4.94 2.25 9.90
CA LEU A 380 -5.79 2.14 11.09
C LEU A 380 -7.22 1.77 10.72
N GLY A 381 -7.78 0.88 11.50
CA GLY A 381 -9.17 0.46 11.54
C GLY A 381 -9.51 0.03 12.95
N PHE A 382 -10.74 -0.40 13.16
CA PHE A 382 -11.18 -0.86 14.47
C PHE A 382 -12.25 -1.94 14.35
N LEU A 383 -12.37 -2.71 15.42
CA LEU A 383 -13.46 -3.64 15.67
C LEU A 383 -14.26 -3.11 16.86
N ILE A 384 -15.58 -3.26 16.80
CA ILE A 384 -16.43 -3.21 18.02
C ILE A 384 -16.97 -4.60 18.20
N VAL A 385 -16.64 -5.20 19.35
CA VAL A 385 -16.92 -6.61 19.60
C VAL A 385 -17.77 -6.79 20.86
N PRO A 386 -18.55 -7.86 20.95
CA PRO A 386 -19.17 -8.25 22.21
C PRO A 386 -18.15 -8.37 23.34
N VAL A 387 -18.55 -8.01 24.55
CA VAL A 387 -17.64 -7.91 25.72
C VAL A 387 -16.85 -9.19 25.93
N ASP A 388 -17.51 -10.36 25.77
CA ASP A 388 -16.90 -11.68 25.97
C ASP A 388 -15.79 -12.01 24.94
N LEU A 389 -15.78 -11.33 23.79
CA LEU A 389 -14.74 -11.50 22.76
C LEU A 389 -13.52 -10.59 22.98
N VAL A 390 -13.60 -9.60 23.85
CA VAL A 390 -12.48 -8.66 24.09
C VAL A 390 -11.25 -9.39 24.66
N PRO A 391 -11.33 -10.15 25.78
CA PRO A 391 -10.15 -10.82 26.33
C PRO A 391 -9.46 -11.79 25.36
N PRO A 392 -10.19 -12.70 24.66
CA PRO A 392 -9.56 -13.63 23.73
C PRO A 392 -8.93 -12.91 22.51
N LEU A 393 -9.54 -11.85 21.98
CA LEU A 393 -8.95 -11.07 20.89
C LEU A 393 -7.70 -10.29 21.31
N GLN A 394 -7.69 -9.75 22.52
CA GLN A 394 -6.48 -9.14 23.10
C GLN A 394 -5.35 -10.17 23.31
N ALA A 395 -5.69 -11.38 23.78
CA ALA A 395 -4.71 -12.46 23.96
C ALA A 395 -4.11 -12.88 22.61
N MET A 396 -4.97 -13.07 21.60
CA MET A 396 -4.54 -13.37 20.24
C MET A 396 -3.62 -12.27 19.68
N ARG A 397 -3.96 -11.01 19.94
CA ARG A 397 -3.17 -9.87 19.50
C ARG A 397 -1.79 -9.85 20.13
N ARG A 398 -1.71 -10.04 21.46
CA ARG A 398 -0.42 -10.15 22.15
C ARG A 398 0.48 -11.20 21.53
N ALA A 399 -0.09 -12.33 21.10
CA ALA A 399 0.65 -13.42 20.49
C ALA A 399 1.07 -13.15 19.04
N ALA A 400 0.37 -12.25 18.32
CA ALA A 400 0.57 -12.05 16.88
C ALA A 400 1.45 -10.85 16.54
N ASP A 401 1.13 -9.67 17.07
CA ASP A 401 1.76 -8.39 16.70
C ASP A 401 1.74 -7.34 17.81
N LEU A 402 1.48 -7.77 19.04
CA LEU A 402 1.41 -6.96 20.28
C LEU A 402 0.36 -5.86 20.21
N HIS A 403 0.64 -4.73 19.56
CA HIS A 403 -0.25 -3.59 19.44
C HIS A 403 0.03 -2.80 18.15
N PRO A 404 -0.91 -1.98 17.63
CA PRO A 404 -0.63 -1.07 16.53
C PRO A 404 0.28 0.10 16.97
N PRO A 405 0.98 0.78 16.03
CA PRO A 405 1.75 1.99 16.33
C PRO A 405 0.95 3.01 17.13
N VAL A 406 1.55 3.56 18.20
CA VAL A 406 0.84 4.40 19.19
C VAL A 406 0.69 5.84 18.71
N LEU A 407 1.72 6.40 18.08
CA LEU A 407 1.77 7.81 17.70
C LEU A 407 0.60 8.21 16.77
N GLU A 408 0.34 7.41 15.74
CA GLU A 408 -0.75 7.64 14.81
C GLU A 408 -2.12 7.50 15.48
N GLN A 409 -2.24 6.60 16.46
CA GLN A 409 -3.47 6.46 17.24
C GLN A 409 -3.75 7.72 18.08
N MET A 410 -2.76 8.24 18.76
CA MET A 410 -2.89 9.45 19.56
C MET A 410 -3.22 10.68 18.70
N ALA A 411 -2.57 10.82 17.55
CA ALA A 411 -2.85 11.91 16.61
C ALA A 411 -4.28 11.80 16.03
N LEU A 412 -4.75 10.59 15.73
CA LEU A 412 -6.10 10.35 15.24
C LEU A 412 -7.15 10.61 16.32
N ALA A 413 -6.88 10.25 17.57
CA ALA A 413 -7.74 10.57 18.70
C ALA A 413 -7.96 12.09 18.82
N ASP A 414 -6.88 12.88 18.73
CA ASP A 414 -6.98 14.34 18.72
C ASP A 414 -7.75 14.84 17.50
N PHE A 415 -7.49 14.31 16.32
CA PHE A 415 -8.16 14.71 15.08
C PHE A 415 -9.68 14.47 15.14
N ILE A 416 -10.12 13.40 15.81
CA ILE A 416 -11.55 13.12 16.04
C ILE A 416 -12.11 14.04 17.12
N ARG A 417 -11.48 14.08 18.30
CA ARG A 417 -11.96 14.81 19.49
C ARG A 417 -12.04 16.32 19.26
N ASP A 418 -11.05 16.89 18.55
CA ASP A 418 -10.98 18.33 18.27
C ASP A 418 -11.94 18.73 17.11
N GLY A 419 -12.78 17.81 16.59
CA GLY A 419 -13.81 18.05 15.56
C GLY A 419 -13.27 18.15 14.13
N HIS A 420 -11.99 17.92 13.93
CA HIS A 420 -11.35 17.99 12.62
C HIS A 420 -11.83 16.88 11.69
N TYR A 421 -12.07 15.68 12.23
CA TYR A 421 -12.59 14.54 11.48
C TYR A 421 -14.00 14.82 10.92
N ALA A 422 -14.92 15.30 11.75
CA ALA A 422 -16.27 15.64 11.33
C ALA A 422 -16.27 16.75 10.26
N THR A 423 -15.39 17.75 10.40
CA THR A 423 -15.22 18.82 9.43
C THR A 423 -14.66 18.29 8.11
N HIS A 424 -13.67 17.38 8.16
CA HIS A 424 -13.09 16.72 7.00
C HIS A 424 -14.16 15.91 6.24
N LEU A 425 -14.93 15.07 6.94
CA LEU A 425 -16.00 14.27 6.34
C LEU A 425 -17.05 15.15 5.63
N ARG A 426 -17.47 16.25 6.26
CA ARG A 426 -18.44 17.17 5.67
C ARG A 426 -17.91 17.80 4.37
N ARG A 427 -16.67 18.27 4.36
CA ARG A 427 -16.02 18.84 3.17
C ARG A 427 -15.86 17.79 2.07
N THR A 428 -15.44 16.60 2.43
CA THR A 428 -15.20 15.50 1.49
C THR A 428 -16.49 15.02 0.83
N ARG A 429 -17.63 15.00 1.56
CA ARG A 429 -18.94 14.66 0.95
C ARG A 429 -19.31 15.62 -0.18
N SER A 430 -19.06 16.92 -0.02
CA SER A 430 -19.34 17.90 -1.08
C SER A 430 -18.46 17.65 -2.31
N VAL A 431 -17.18 17.36 -2.10
CA VAL A 431 -16.24 17.01 -3.19
C VAL A 431 -16.67 15.74 -3.91
N TYR A 432 -17.12 14.72 -3.17
CA TYR A 432 -17.53 13.46 -3.80
C TYR A 432 -18.83 13.61 -4.59
N ARG A 433 -19.77 14.46 -4.14
CA ARG A 433 -20.96 14.77 -4.90
C ARG A 433 -20.59 15.44 -6.24
N GLU A 434 -19.74 16.46 -6.23
CA GLU A 434 -19.23 17.13 -7.44
C GLU A 434 -18.56 16.12 -8.40
N ARG A 435 -17.75 15.21 -7.87
CA ARG A 435 -17.05 14.19 -8.67
C ARG A 435 -18.01 13.13 -9.22
N LEU A 436 -19.04 12.79 -8.49
CA LEU A 436 -20.09 11.89 -8.94
C LEU A 436 -20.89 12.50 -10.09
N GLU A 437 -21.34 13.75 -9.94
CA GLU A 437 -22.04 14.49 -11.01
C GLU A 437 -21.18 14.59 -12.27
N ALA A 438 -19.88 14.86 -12.11
CA ALA A 438 -18.94 14.89 -13.23
C ALA A 438 -18.76 13.51 -13.90
N LEU A 439 -18.76 12.42 -13.12
CA LEU A 439 -18.72 11.06 -13.65
C LEU A 439 -19.97 10.72 -14.45
N GLU A 440 -21.16 11.05 -13.91
CA GLU A 440 -22.45 10.79 -14.55
C GLU A 440 -22.57 11.57 -15.88
N ALA A 441 -22.21 12.87 -15.87
CA ALA A 441 -22.20 13.70 -17.06
C ALA A 441 -21.24 13.15 -18.13
N ALA A 442 -20.00 12.79 -17.75
CA ALA A 442 -19.01 12.25 -18.69
C ALA A 442 -19.44 10.89 -19.25
N ALA A 443 -20.06 10.03 -18.45
CA ALA A 443 -20.57 8.75 -18.93
C ALA A 443 -21.68 8.91 -19.95
N ALA A 444 -22.61 9.82 -19.72
CA ALA A 444 -23.69 10.13 -20.66
C ALA A 444 -23.15 10.72 -21.98
N GLU A 445 -22.13 11.59 -21.90
CA GLU A 445 -21.54 12.25 -23.09
C GLU A 445 -20.66 11.28 -23.91
N CYS A 446 -19.81 10.47 -23.27
CA CYS A 446 -18.74 9.74 -23.97
C CYS A 446 -19.13 8.31 -24.37
N CYS A 447 -20.08 7.66 -23.68
CA CYS A 447 -20.27 6.21 -23.84
C CYS A 447 -21.51 5.81 -24.64
N GLY A 448 -22.42 6.74 -25.00
CA GLY A 448 -23.51 6.51 -25.96
C GLY A 448 -24.38 5.27 -25.68
N GLY A 449 -24.59 4.89 -24.42
CA GLY A 449 -25.36 3.70 -24.04
C GLY A 449 -24.56 2.40 -23.97
N ALA A 450 -23.31 2.37 -24.43
CA ALA A 450 -22.43 1.20 -24.31
C ALA A 450 -22.04 0.88 -22.85
N LEU A 451 -22.16 1.87 -21.96
CA LEU A 451 -21.95 1.79 -20.53
C LEU A 451 -23.09 2.51 -19.82
N ARG A 452 -23.72 1.86 -18.85
CA ARG A 452 -24.82 2.41 -18.07
C ARG A 452 -24.48 2.38 -16.59
N LEU A 453 -24.34 3.58 -15.97
CA LEU A 453 -24.15 3.68 -14.52
C LEU A 453 -25.41 3.24 -13.78
N ARG A 454 -25.26 2.41 -12.75
CA ARG A 454 -26.33 2.11 -11.80
C ARG A 454 -26.55 3.30 -10.87
N PRO A 455 -27.77 3.50 -10.33
CA PRO A 455 -28.04 4.56 -9.35
C PRO A 455 -27.10 4.48 -8.14
N ILE A 456 -26.45 5.59 -7.79
CA ILE A 456 -25.46 5.66 -6.73
C ILE A 456 -26.05 6.40 -5.54
N GLN A 457 -26.19 5.71 -4.41
CA GLN A 457 -26.76 6.28 -3.17
C GLN A 457 -25.69 6.64 -2.14
N SER A 458 -24.53 5.97 -2.20
CA SER A 458 -23.44 6.11 -1.24
C SER A 458 -22.12 5.59 -1.81
N GLY A 459 -21.03 5.82 -1.09
CA GLY A 459 -19.73 5.22 -1.35
C GLY A 459 -18.80 6.03 -2.24
N LEU A 460 -17.72 5.40 -2.66
CA LEU A 460 -16.59 6.01 -3.36
C LEU A 460 -16.46 5.55 -4.82
N HIS A 461 -17.33 4.65 -5.27
CA HIS A 461 -17.29 4.09 -6.62
C HIS A 461 -18.69 3.91 -7.18
N ALA A 462 -18.77 3.88 -8.49
CA ALA A 462 -19.96 3.57 -9.26
C ALA A 462 -19.84 2.16 -9.86
N VAL A 463 -20.98 1.49 -10.03
CA VAL A 463 -21.07 0.28 -10.84
C VAL A 463 -21.69 0.66 -12.17
N ALA A 464 -21.06 0.18 -13.25
CA ALA A 464 -21.52 0.39 -14.61
C ALA A 464 -21.79 -0.95 -15.29
N ASP A 465 -22.99 -1.13 -15.85
CA ASP A 465 -23.32 -2.27 -16.70
C ASP A 465 -22.71 -2.07 -18.08
N LEU A 466 -22.19 -3.13 -18.69
CA LEU A 466 -21.68 -3.16 -20.05
C LEU A 466 -22.65 -3.93 -20.97
N ASP A 467 -22.90 -3.40 -22.14
CA ASP A 467 -23.74 -4.05 -23.13
C ASP A 467 -22.91 -4.81 -24.18
N GLY A 468 -23.08 -6.15 -24.19
CA GLY A 468 -22.53 -7.04 -25.21
C GLY A 468 -21.00 -7.16 -25.28
N VAL A 469 -20.27 -6.73 -24.23
CA VAL A 469 -18.80 -6.75 -24.17
C VAL A 469 -18.33 -7.36 -22.85
N ASP A 470 -17.32 -8.20 -22.90
CA ASP A 470 -16.68 -8.83 -21.77
C ASP A 470 -15.93 -7.81 -20.88
N ASP A 471 -16.21 -7.79 -19.58
CA ASP A 471 -15.71 -6.77 -18.64
C ASP A 471 -14.22 -6.95 -18.32
N GLU A 472 -13.69 -8.17 -18.32
CA GLU A 472 -12.26 -8.40 -18.14
C GLU A 472 -11.47 -7.86 -19.31
N ARG A 473 -11.99 -8.05 -20.51
CA ARG A 473 -11.39 -7.54 -21.74
C ARG A 473 -11.40 -6.01 -21.79
N VAL A 474 -12.52 -5.37 -21.41
CA VAL A 474 -12.59 -3.91 -21.30
C VAL A 474 -11.58 -3.41 -20.26
N SER A 475 -11.44 -4.10 -19.13
CA SER A 475 -10.46 -3.75 -18.11
C SER A 475 -9.01 -3.84 -18.59
N GLU A 476 -8.66 -4.85 -19.41
CA GLU A 476 -7.33 -4.97 -20.04
C GLU A 476 -7.05 -3.79 -20.97
N GLU A 477 -8.00 -3.46 -21.85
CA GLU A 477 -7.91 -2.33 -22.78
C GLU A 477 -7.85 -0.96 -22.07
N ALA A 478 -8.59 -0.81 -20.96
CA ALA A 478 -8.54 0.37 -20.11
C ALA A 478 -7.16 0.56 -19.47
N ARG A 479 -6.59 -0.53 -18.95
CA ARG A 479 -5.25 -0.52 -18.35
C ARG A 479 -4.15 -0.14 -19.36
N ALA A 480 -4.27 -0.62 -20.61
CA ALA A 480 -3.37 -0.24 -21.68
C ALA A 480 -3.42 1.27 -22.00
N ARG A 481 -4.54 1.95 -21.68
CA ARG A 481 -4.75 3.40 -21.84
C ARG A 481 -4.48 4.20 -20.56
N GLY A 482 -3.92 3.57 -19.53
CA GLY A 482 -3.52 4.23 -18.28
C GLY A 482 -4.65 4.53 -17.32
N ILE A 483 -5.82 3.90 -17.45
CA ILE A 483 -6.94 4.01 -16.51
C ILE A 483 -7.24 2.68 -15.82
N GLU A 484 -7.83 2.74 -14.61
CA GLU A 484 -8.25 1.56 -13.85
C GLU A 484 -9.78 1.43 -13.90
N ALA A 485 -10.29 0.40 -14.57
CA ALA A 485 -11.70 0.04 -14.54
C ALA A 485 -11.78 -1.44 -14.15
N ALA A 486 -12.13 -1.72 -12.89
CA ALA A 486 -12.12 -3.10 -12.39
C ALA A 486 -13.33 -3.87 -12.92
N PRO A 487 -13.14 -5.08 -13.47
CA PRO A 487 -14.27 -5.88 -13.98
C PRO A 487 -15.11 -6.39 -12.80
N LEU A 488 -16.42 -6.38 -12.95
CA LEU A 488 -17.36 -6.87 -11.93
C LEU A 488 -17.28 -8.38 -11.77
N SER A 489 -16.98 -9.11 -12.83
CA SER A 489 -16.90 -10.57 -12.86
C SER A 489 -15.95 -11.16 -11.83
N ILE A 490 -14.80 -10.52 -11.53
CA ILE A 490 -13.79 -11.04 -10.59
C ILE A 490 -14.25 -11.06 -9.12
N TYR A 491 -15.32 -10.34 -8.80
CA TYR A 491 -15.87 -10.30 -7.44
C TYR A 491 -16.82 -11.47 -7.14
N TYR A 492 -17.19 -12.26 -8.14
CA TYR A 492 -17.98 -13.45 -7.97
C TYR A 492 -17.16 -14.65 -7.48
N VAL A 493 -17.81 -15.48 -6.69
CA VAL A 493 -17.36 -16.84 -6.39
C VAL A 493 -18.11 -17.78 -7.33
N GLY A 494 -17.38 -18.46 -8.21
CA GLY A 494 -17.96 -19.27 -9.28
C GLY A 494 -18.32 -18.45 -10.53
N ARG A 495 -19.35 -18.88 -11.26
CA ARG A 495 -19.75 -18.24 -12.53
C ARG A 495 -20.39 -16.87 -12.27
N PRO A 496 -19.91 -15.79 -12.89
CA PRO A 496 -20.52 -14.47 -12.79
C PRO A 496 -21.97 -14.48 -13.36
N THR A 497 -22.86 -13.77 -12.68
CA THR A 497 -24.25 -13.58 -13.14
C THR A 497 -24.52 -12.18 -13.70
N ALA A 498 -23.55 -11.27 -13.58
CA ALA A 498 -23.59 -9.93 -14.15
C ALA A 498 -22.21 -9.57 -14.72
N ASN A 499 -22.23 -8.69 -15.70
CA ASN A 499 -21.07 -8.18 -16.42
C ASN A 499 -21.05 -6.64 -16.29
N GLY A 500 -19.91 -6.04 -16.00
CA GLY A 500 -19.82 -4.61 -15.77
C GLY A 500 -18.48 -4.14 -15.23
N LEU A 501 -18.40 -2.88 -14.86
CA LEU A 501 -17.19 -2.25 -14.35
C LEU A 501 -17.44 -1.55 -13.03
N LEU A 502 -16.44 -1.52 -12.19
CA LEU A 502 -16.39 -0.66 -11.00
C LEU A 502 -15.50 0.54 -11.31
N LEU A 503 -16.04 1.73 -11.12
CA LEU A 503 -15.39 3.02 -11.42
C LEU A 503 -15.26 3.85 -10.15
N GLY A 504 -14.04 3.93 -9.58
CA GLY A 504 -13.76 4.79 -8.44
C GLY A 504 -13.73 6.26 -8.86
N PHE A 505 -14.56 7.09 -8.25
CA PHE A 505 -14.59 8.53 -8.56
C PHE A 505 -14.00 9.40 -7.45
N ALA A 506 -13.95 8.90 -6.24
CA ALA A 506 -13.61 9.67 -5.05
C ALA A 506 -12.20 10.30 -5.10
N SER A 507 -11.21 9.62 -5.67
CA SER A 507 -9.83 10.10 -5.75
C SER A 507 -9.52 10.98 -6.97
N THR A 508 -10.48 11.14 -7.90
CA THR A 508 -10.20 11.67 -9.25
C THR A 508 -10.88 13.02 -9.47
N PRO A 509 -10.14 14.09 -9.79
CA PRO A 509 -10.74 15.40 -10.10
C PRO A 509 -11.64 15.35 -11.35
N PRO A 510 -12.67 16.24 -11.47
CA PRO A 510 -13.65 16.23 -12.56
C PRO A 510 -13.05 16.20 -13.98
N ALA A 511 -12.05 17.05 -14.25
CA ALA A 511 -11.39 17.09 -15.55
C ALA A 511 -10.67 15.77 -15.91
N THR A 512 -10.12 15.06 -14.90
CA THR A 512 -9.48 13.77 -15.09
C THR A 512 -10.49 12.64 -15.25
N LEU A 513 -11.66 12.73 -14.58
CA LEU A 513 -12.79 11.81 -14.78
C LEU A 513 -13.28 11.87 -16.22
N ARG A 514 -13.47 13.07 -16.78
CA ARG A 514 -13.91 13.24 -18.17
C ARG A 514 -12.93 12.60 -19.14
N ARG A 515 -11.64 12.94 -19.09
CA ARG A 515 -10.61 12.32 -19.93
C ARG A 515 -10.53 10.80 -19.73
N GLY A 516 -10.66 10.34 -18.50
CA GLY A 516 -10.72 8.91 -18.19
C GLY A 516 -11.90 8.23 -18.86
N MET A 517 -13.07 8.89 -18.93
CA MET A 517 -14.26 8.37 -19.58
C MET A 517 -14.11 8.31 -21.12
N GLU A 518 -13.44 9.28 -21.72
CA GLU A 518 -13.06 9.23 -23.15
C GLU A 518 -12.16 8.02 -23.45
N HIS A 519 -11.16 7.77 -22.60
CA HIS A 519 -10.30 6.58 -22.70
C HIS A 519 -11.07 5.28 -22.47
N LEU A 520 -12.05 5.28 -21.57
CA LEU A 520 -12.87 4.11 -21.28
C LEU A 520 -13.80 3.80 -22.47
N ALA A 521 -14.41 4.80 -23.09
CA ALA A 521 -15.20 4.62 -24.30
C ALA A 521 -14.37 3.98 -25.43
N ALA A 522 -13.15 4.50 -25.66
CA ALA A 522 -12.21 3.91 -26.62
C ALA A 522 -11.79 2.48 -26.25
N ALA A 523 -11.69 2.16 -24.96
CA ALA A 523 -11.40 0.80 -24.47
C ALA A 523 -12.56 -0.16 -24.74
N ILE A 524 -13.80 0.28 -24.53
CA ILE A 524 -15.03 -0.49 -24.85
C ILE A 524 -15.09 -0.80 -26.35
N ASP A 525 -14.84 0.20 -27.20
CA ASP A 525 -14.84 0.02 -28.65
C ASP A 525 -13.73 -0.93 -29.13
N ALA A 526 -12.55 -0.85 -28.53
CA ALA A 526 -11.45 -1.78 -28.83
C ALA A 526 -11.78 -3.21 -28.39
N ALA A 527 -12.43 -3.38 -27.24
CA ALA A 527 -12.85 -4.67 -26.72
C ALA A 527 -13.97 -5.33 -27.54
N ARG A 528 -14.78 -4.57 -28.26
CA ARG A 528 -15.81 -5.10 -29.19
C ARG A 528 -15.21 -5.73 -30.46
N ARG A 529 -14.01 -5.29 -30.86
CA ARG A 529 -13.37 -5.81 -32.08
C ARG A 529 -12.85 -7.24 -31.85
N PRO A 530 -13.04 -8.19 -32.77
CA PRO A 530 -12.49 -9.53 -32.59
C PRO A 530 -10.96 -9.47 -32.47
N ARG A 531 -10.37 -10.27 -31.56
CA ARG A 531 -8.90 -10.41 -31.48
C ARG A 531 -8.37 -10.87 -32.85
N ARG A 532 -7.55 -10.05 -33.50
CA ARG A 532 -6.73 -10.55 -34.61
C ARG A 532 -5.79 -11.59 -34.00
N LEU A 533 -5.98 -12.85 -34.33
CA LEU A 533 -5.02 -13.90 -34.06
C LEU A 533 -3.69 -13.48 -34.70
N VAL A 534 -2.77 -12.97 -33.89
CA VAL A 534 -1.36 -12.84 -34.29
C VAL A 534 -0.81 -14.26 -34.27
N THR A 535 -0.90 -14.92 -35.44
CA THR A 535 -0.16 -16.15 -35.68
C THR A 535 1.32 -15.77 -35.55
N ARG A 536 1.96 -16.15 -34.47
CA ARG A 536 3.42 -16.11 -34.39
C ARG A 536 3.92 -17.18 -35.37
N LEU A 537 4.42 -16.70 -36.54
CA LEU A 537 5.27 -17.48 -37.41
C LEU A 537 6.63 -17.76 -36.77
#